data_60a13de8ef8b4c4de4296e178f0d17e1
#
_entry.id   60a13de8ef8b4c4de4296e178f0d17e1
#
_cell.length_a   1.000
_cell.length_b   1.000
_cell.length_c   1.000
_cell.angle_alpha   90.00
_cell.angle_beta   90.00
_cell.angle_gamma   90.00
#
_symmetry.space_group_name_H-M   'P 1'
#
loop_
_entity.id
_entity.type
_entity.pdbx_description
1 polymer ?
#
loop_
_entity_poly.entity_id
_entity_poly.type
_entity_poly.pdbx_seq_one_letter_code
_entity_poly.pdbx_strand_id
1 'polypeptide(L)'
;SETILNAQPDLDKKLQLLSEADKKHADDLAALDVARAQLATHQRAVDEFAAAVYMGGRADGASAILVASSPSSLIDSLAVRRVMGTEMAEQMQQLRRANKDAQIVEAASAKSAADAKAAVDAAVAVRADLQNKRAELRTQMAAVNASYATLPPAQQAGLILPTAAVTAALGPIAPIPTVGMGGVVPNARVLADYIMLTYPGVQSIGGVRSDPLPDHPSGHALDIMIGSDMGLGDAIHADLENQAARFGIKYTMWRVAHHFDHVHVTVS
;
A
#
# COMPACT_ATOMS: atom_id res chain seq x y z
N SER A 1 18.48 13.81 27.17
CA SER A 1 18.08 14.86 26.20
C SER A 1 18.74 14.67 24.85
N GLU A 2 20.07 14.48 24.80
CA GLU A 2 20.84 14.35 23.56
C GLU A 2 20.40 13.16 22.70
N THR A 3 20.07 12.03 23.31
CA THR A 3 19.55 10.83 22.63
C THR A 3 18.22 11.05 21.93
N ILE A 4 17.33 11.88 22.47
CA ILE A 4 16.05 12.24 21.82
C ILE A 4 16.27 13.23 20.67
N LEU A 5 17.16 14.20 20.86
CA LEU A 5 17.51 15.18 19.83
C LEU A 5 18.15 14.50 18.61
N ASN A 6 18.96 13.47 18.82
CA ASN A 6 19.61 12.71 17.75
C ASN A 6 18.67 11.71 17.08
N ALA A 7 17.62 11.23 17.76
CA ALA A 7 16.65 10.29 17.20
C ALA A 7 15.63 10.94 16.25
N GLN A 8 15.35 12.25 16.41
CA GLN A 8 14.41 12.95 15.53
C GLN A 8 14.89 13.01 14.08
N PRO A 9 16.14 13.44 13.77
CA PRO A 9 16.65 13.42 12.40
C PRO A 9 16.68 12.03 11.76
N ASP A 10 16.91 10.98 12.56
CA ASP A 10 16.87 9.60 12.04
C ASP A 10 15.45 9.20 11.65
N LEU A 11 14.45 9.55 12.47
CA LEU A 11 13.05 9.34 12.12
C LEU A 11 12.66 10.11 10.86
N ASP A 12 13.02 11.39 10.75
CA ASP A 12 12.70 12.22 9.58
C ASP A 12 13.29 11.61 8.31
N LYS A 13 14.53 11.10 8.38
CA LYS A 13 15.17 10.38 7.27
C LYS A 13 14.43 9.08 6.94
N LYS A 14 13.97 8.31 7.92
CA LYS A 14 13.19 7.08 7.69
C LYS A 14 11.84 7.39 7.06
N LEU A 15 11.18 8.47 7.47
CA LEU A 15 9.92 8.90 6.86
C LEU A 15 10.11 9.38 5.41
N GLN A 16 11.22 10.04 5.10
CA GLN A 16 11.56 10.40 3.72
C GLN A 16 11.77 9.16 2.86
N LEU A 17 12.57 8.19 3.32
CA LEU A 17 12.79 6.92 2.61
C LEU A 17 11.48 6.15 2.40
N LEU A 18 10.58 6.18 3.38
CA LEU A 18 9.25 5.60 3.27
C LEU A 18 8.45 6.30 2.16
N SER A 19 8.44 7.63 2.14
CA SER A 19 7.72 8.39 1.10
C SER A 19 8.25 8.09 -0.31
N GLU A 20 9.56 7.94 -0.47
CA GLU A 20 10.19 7.57 -1.75
C GLU A 20 9.84 6.14 -2.17
N ALA A 21 9.85 5.20 -1.23
CA ALA A 21 9.48 3.80 -1.46
C ALA A 21 7.99 3.65 -1.81
N ASP A 22 7.12 4.37 -1.11
CA ASP A 22 5.67 4.38 -1.35
C ASP A 22 5.34 4.96 -2.74
N LYS A 23 5.97 6.07 -3.10
CA LYS A 23 5.82 6.64 -4.44
C LYS A 23 6.25 5.67 -5.53
N LYS A 24 7.42 5.03 -5.34
CA LYS A 24 7.90 4.03 -6.31
C LYS A 24 6.93 2.87 -6.44
N HIS A 25 6.38 2.38 -5.34
CA HIS A 25 5.39 1.31 -5.37
C HIS A 25 4.11 1.73 -6.11
N ALA A 26 3.62 2.95 -5.91
CA ALA A 26 2.47 3.49 -6.64
C ALA A 26 2.74 3.58 -8.16
N ASP A 27 3.93 4.03 -8.56
CA ASP A 27 4.35 4.09 -9.96
C ASP A 27 4.42 2.68 -10.58
N ASP A 28 4.97 1.69 -9.86
CA ASP A 28 5.07 0.30 -10.31
C ASP A 28 3.68 -0.38 -10.40
N LEU A 29 2.73 -0.05 -9.51
CA LEU A 29 1.33 -0.51 -9.60
C LEU A 29 0.65 0.03 -10.85
N ALA A 30 0.79 1.32 -11.14
CA ALA A 30 0.23 1.93 -12.34
C ALA A 30 0.82 1.30 -13.62
N ALA A 31 2.12 1.01 -13.63
CA ALA A 31 2.78 0.32 -14.74
C ALA A 31 2.25 -1.12 -14.90
N LEU A 32 1.96 -1.82 -13.80
CA LEU A 32 1.39 -3.17 -13.81
C LEU A 32 -0.02 -3.18 -14.42
N ASP A 33 -0.86 -2.21 -14.07
CA ASP A 33 -2.20 -2.09 -14.64
C ASP A 33 -2.16 -1.86 -16.16
N VAL A 34 -1.24 -1.01 -16.63
CA VAL A 34 -1.02 -0.80 -18.06
C VAL A 34 -0.56 -2.08 -18.76
N ALA A 35 0.41 -2.80 -18.18
CA ALA A 35 0.92 -4.05 -18.75
C ALA A 35 -0.16 -5.14 -18.82
N ARG A 36 -0.99 -5.26 -17.79
CA ARG A 36 -2.14 -6.19 -17.75
C ARG A 36 -3.19 -5.83 -18.80
N ALA A 37 -3.50 -4.56 -18.99
CA ALA A 37 -4.44 -4.10 -20.01
C ALA A 37 -3.92 -4.42 -21.45
N GLN A 38 -2.62 -4.23 -21.70
CA GLN A 38 -1.98 -4.59 -22.95
C GLN A 38 -2.03 -6.11 -23.19
N LEU A 39 -1.69 -6.90 -22.19
CA LEU A 39 -1.76 -8.36 -22.25
C LEU A 39 -3.17 -8.84 -22.60
N ALA A 40 -4.20 -8.30 -21.91
CA ALA A 40 -5.59 -8.63 -22.17
C ALA A 40 -6.03 -8.25 -23.60
N THR A 41 -5.50 -7.17 -24.16
CA THR A 41 -5.77 -6.76 -25.53
C THR A 41 -5.18 -7.75 -26.54
N HIS A 42 -3.92 -8.15 -26.37
CA HIS A 42 -3.30 -9.14 -27.24
C HIS A 42 -3.93 -10.52 -27.11
N GLN A 43 -4.32 -10.93 -25.88
CA GLN A 43 -5.05 -12.18 -25.65
C GLN A 43 -6.36 -12.18 -26.43
N ARG A 44 -7.15 -11.10 -26.35
CA ARG A 44 -8.42 -11.00 -27.06
C ARG A 44 -8.23 -11.09 -28.57
N ALA A 45 -7.20 -10.42 -29.13
CA ALA A 45 -6.91 -10.49 -30.55
C ALA A 45 -6.59 -11.93 -31.02
N VAL A 46 -5.82 -12.69 -30.22
CA VAL A 46 -5.55 -14.11 -30.51
C VAL A 46 -6.82 -14.96 -30.40
N ASP A 47 -7.65 -14.73 -29.40
CA ASP A 47 -8.90 -15.48 -29.20
C ASP A 47 -9.90 -15.21 -30.32
N GLU A 48 -10.06 -13.96 -30.75
CA GLU A 48 -10.91 -13.57 -31.89
C GLU A 48 -10.43 -14.22 -33.19
N PHE A 49 -9.12 -14.21 -33.43
CA PHE A 49 -8.54 -14.85 -34.60
C PHE A 49 -8.74 -16.40 -34.57
N ALA A 50 -8.50 -17.03 -33.43
CA ALA A 50 -8.71 -18.46 -33.24
C ALA A 50 -10.18 -18.84 -33.45
N ALA A 51 -11.12 -18.05 -32.95
CA ALA A 51 -12.55 -18.23 -33.15
C ALA A 51 -12.94 -18.11 -34.65
N ALA A 52 -12.39 -17.10 -35.34
CA ALA A 52 -12.65 -16.93 -36.77
C ALA A 52 -12.14 -18.11 -37.60
N VAL A 53 -10.95 -18.61 -37.31
CA VAL A 53 -10.39 -19.82 -37.96
C VAL A 53 -11.24 -21.06 -37.68
N TYR A 54 -11.71 -21.23 -36.43
CA TYR A 54 -12.56 -22.35 -36.05
C TYR A 54 -13.92 -22.31 -36.72
N MET A 55 -14.58 -21.15 -36.80
CA MET A 55 -15.89 -20.96 -37.45
C MET A 55 -15.80 -20.99 -38.97
N GLY A 56 -14.67 -20.55 -39.56
CA GLY A 56 -14.42 -20.57 -40.99
C GLY A 56 -14.22 -21.97 -41.63
N GLY A 57 -14.25 -23.00 -40.80
CA GLY A 57 -14.14 -24.42 -41.22
C GLY A 57 -12.69 -24.90 -41.33
N ARG A 58 -12.43 -26.05 -40.80
CA ARG A 58 -11.18 -26.83 -40.98
C ARG A 58 -11.14 -27.46 -42.36
N ALA A 59 -10.89 -26.67 -43.41
CA ALA A 59 -10.40 -27.31 -44.62
C ALA A 59 -8.90 -27.58 -44.41
N ASP A 60 -8.53 -28.83 -44.10
CA ASP A 60 -7.16 -29.27 -44.22
C ASP A 60 -6.65 -29.07 -45.65
N GLY A 61 -5.33 -29.03 -45.84
CA GLY A 61 -4.75 -28.77 -47.18
C GLY A 61 -5.23 -29.78 -48.23
N ALA A 62 -5.54 -31.00 -47.83
CA ALA A 62 -6.07 -32.03 -48.69
C ALA A 62 -7.53 -31.76 -49.14
N SER A 63 -8.39 -31.32 -48.21
CA SER A 63 -9.77 -30.92 -48.55
C SER A 63 -9.81 -29.72 -49.47
N ALA A 64 -8.90 -28.75 -49.31
CA ALA A 64 -8.84 -27.56 -50.22
C ALA A 64 -8.51 -27.96 -51.67
N ILE A 65 -7.68 -28.99 -51.90
CA ILE A 65 -7.36 -29.50 -53.20
C ILE A 65 -8.58 -30.23 -53.81
N LEU A 66 -9.35 -30.96 -53.02
CA LEU A 66 -10.53 -31.70 -53.48
C LEU A 66 -11.74 -30.80 -53.78
N VAL A 67 -11.85 -29.64 -53.12
CA VAL A 67 -13.00 -28.73 -53.25
C VAL A 67 -12.70 -27.54 -54.20
N ALA A 68 -11.48 -27.34 -54.65
CA ALA A 68 -11.12 -26.24 -55.53
C ALA A 68 -11.78 -26.42 -56.91
N SER A 69 -12.54 -25.38 -57.30
CA SER A 69 -13.25 -25.35 -58.60
C SER A 69 -12.33 -25.08 -59.79
N SER A 70 -11.10 -24.57 -59.53
CA SER A 70 -10.08 -24.29 -60.55
C SER A 70 -8.69 -24.21 -59.93
N PRO A 71 -7.59 -24.36 -60.72
CA PRO A 71 -6.24 -24.15 -60.22
C PRO A 71 -5.99 -22.73 -59.63
N SER A 72 -6.62 -21.73 -60.21
CA SER A 72 -6.52 -20.35 -59.69
C SER A 72 -7.17 -20.19 -58.33
N SER A 73 -8.37 -20.77 -58.10
CA SER A 73 -9.04 -20.73 -56.80
C SER A 73 -8.27 -21.47 -55.71
N LEU A 74 -7.51 -22.49 -56.05
CA LEU A 74 -6.60 -23.17 -55.16
C LEU A 74 -5.44 -22.25 -54.74
N ILE A 75 -4.78 -21.60 -55.72
CA ILE A 75 -3.68 -20.67 -55.46
C ILE A 75 -4.16 -19.52 -54.57
N ASP A 76 -5.31 -18.92 -54.86
CA ASP A 76 -5.89 -17.83 -54.05
C ASP A 76 -6.16 -18.28 -52.63
N SER A 77 -6.74 -19.49 -52.45
CA SER A 77 -7.00 -20.04 -51.10
C SER A 77 -5.72 -20.30 -50.31
N LEU A 78 -4.66 -20.80 -50.96
CA LEU A 78 -3.35 -21.01 -50.35
C LEU A 78 -2.67 -19.65 -50.00
N ALA A 79 -2.78 -18.64 -50.83
CA ALA A 79 -2.28 -17.29 -50.58
C ALA A 79 -2.95 -16.67 -49.32
N VAL A 80 -4.28 -16.75 -49.24
CA VAL A 80 -5.03 -16.28 -48.06
C VAL A 80 -4.60 -17.00 -46.79
N ARG A 81 -4.48 -18.34 -46.86
CA ARG A 81 -3.99 -19.15 -45.72
C ARG A 81 -2.58 -18.77 -45.26
N ARG A 82 -1.70 -18.50 -46.22
CA ARG A 82 -0.32 -18.07 -45.92
C ARG A 82 -0.34 -16.72 -45.17
N VAL A 83 -1.13 -15.76 -45.64
CA VAL A 83 -1.31 -14.45 -44.98
C VAL A 83 -1.88 -14.62 -43.57
N MET A 84 -2.94 -15.42 -43.41
CA MET A 84 -3.51 -15.72 -42.09
C MET A 84 -2.52 -16.39 -41.16
N GLY A 85 -1.71 -17.33 -41.68
CA GLY A 85 -0.66 -18.00 -40.90
C GLY A 85 0.42 -17.02 -40.42
N THR A 86 0.82 -16.08 -41.28
CA THR A 86 1.77 -15.03 -40.91
C THR A 86 1.20 -14.11 -39.84
N GLU A 87 -0.03 -13.63 -40.03
CA GLU A 87 -0.73 -12.78 -39.09
C GLU A 87 -0.86 -13.46 -37.72
N MET A 88 -1.29 -14.73 -37.71
CA MET A 88 -1.37 -15.49 -36.44
C MET A 88 -0.01 -15.62 -35.74
N ALA A 89 1.06 -15.84 -36.50
CA ALA A 89 2.41 -15.91 -35.94
C ALA A 89 2.84 -14.58 -35.29
N GLU A 90 2.50 -13.48 -35.94
CA GLU A 90 2.76 -12.14 -35.42
C GLU A 90 1.96 -11.84 -34.14
N GLN A 91 0.66 -12.14 -34.14
CA GLN A 91 -0.21 -11.97 -32.97
C GLN A 91 0.27 -12.82 -31.79
N MET A 92 0.65 -14.07 -32.02
CA MET A 92 1.23 -14.94 -30.99
C MET A 92 2.58 -14.41 -30.48
N GLN A 93 3.39 -13.81 -31.33
CA GLN A 93 4.63 -13.20 -30.91
C GLN A 93 4.41 -11.95 -30.03
N GLN A 94 3.44 -11.11 -30.39
CA GLN A 94 3.04 -9.94 -29.62
C GLN A 94 2.49 -10.36 -28.25
N LEU A 95 1.61 -11.38 -28.20
CA LEU A 95 1.10 -11.93 -26.94
C LEU A 95 2.22 -12.46 -26.02
N ARG A 96 3.20 -13.19 -26.59
CA ARG A 96 4.34 -13.70 -25.81
C ARG A 96 5.20 -12.57 -25.25
N ARG A 97 5.42 -11.48 -26.03
CA ARG A 97 6.16 -10.30 -25.56
C ARG A 97 5.38 -9.62 -24.43
N ALA A 98 4.09 -9.31 -24.64
CA ALA A 98 3.25 -8.68 -23.62
C ALA A 98 3.17 -9.50 -22.33
N ASN A 99 3.11 -10.84 -22.41
CA ASN A 99 3.15 -11.73 -21.25
C ASN A 99 4.47 -11.61 -20.49
N LYS A 100 5.61 -11.62 -21.22
CA LYS A 100 6.92 -11.46 -20.61
C LYS A 100 7.08 -10.09 -19.93
N ASP A 101 6.62 -9.03 -20.60
CA ASP A 101 6.69 -7.67 -20.09
C ASP A 101 5.82 -7.52 -18.84
N ALA A 102 4.60 -8.08 -18.84
CA ALA A 102 3.72 -8.11 -17.67
C ALA A 102 4.36 -8.83 -16.48
N GLN A 103 5.03 -9.97 -16.70
CA GLN A 103 5.74 -10.70 -15.64
C GLN A 103 6.90 -9.89 -15.04
N ILE A 104 7.65 -9.13 -15.87
CA ILE A 104 8.75 -8.28 -15.40
C ILE A 104 8.18 -7.15 -14.52
N VAL A 105 7.12 -6.49 -14.96
CA VAL A 105 6.49 -5.39 -14.22
C VAL A 105 5.83 -5.91 -12.94
N GLU A 106 5.23 -7.09 -12.95
CA GLU A 106 4.66 -7.74 -11.76
C GLU A 106 5.75 -8.02 -10.71
N ALA A 107 6.89 -8.56 -11.13
CA ALA A 107 8.01 -8.78 -10.22
C ALA A 107 8.58 -7.47 -9.65
N ALA A 108 8.62 -6.39 -10.45
CA ALA A 108 9.03 -5.06 -9.99
C ALA A 108 8.05 -4.49 -8.95
N SER A 109 6.75 -4.59 -9.20
CA SER A 109 5.69 -4.16 -8.26
C SER A 109 5.73 -4.95 -6.95
N ALA A 110 5.91 -6.28 -7.02
CA ALA A 110 6.05 -7.10 -5.81
C ALA A 110 7.30 -6.70 -4.99
N LYS A 111 8.41 -6.40 -5.67
CA LYS A 111 9.62 -5.94 -5.01
C LYS A 111 9.42 -4.59 -4.33
N SER A 112 8.86 -3.60 -5.03
CA SER A 112 8.62 -2.27 -4.47
C SER A 112 7.62 -2.30 -3.31
N ALA A 113 6.63 -3.19 -3.33
CA ALA A 113 5.74 -3.44 -2.19
C ALA A 113 6.52 -3.92 -0.95
N ALA A 114 7.43 -4.88 -1.14
CA ALA A 114 8.28 -5.36 -0.05
C ALA A 114 9.23 -4.28 0.48
N ASP A 115 9.81 -3.46 -0.40
CA ASP A 115 10.68 -2.34 -0.03
C ASP A 115 9.90 -1.28 0.76
N ALA A 116 8.68 -0.93 0.34
CA ALA A 116 7.80 0.01 1.05
C ALA A 116 7.42 -0.52 2.44
N LYS A 117 7.05 -1.81 2.54
CA LYS A 117 6.78 -2.45 3.84
C LYS A 117 8.00 -2.39 4.77
N ALA A 118 9.19 -2.72 4.29
CA ALA A 118 10.41 -2.64 5.09
C ALA A 118 10.71 -1.21 5.57
N ALA A 119 10.42 -0.20 4.74
CA ALA A 119 10.56 1.20 5.13
C ALA A 119 9.56 1.61 6.23
N VAL A 120 8.31 1.13 6.17
CA VAL A 120 7.31 1.31 7.24
C VAL A 120 7.82 0.68 8.54
N ASP A 121 8.21 -0.59 8.50
CA ASP A 121 8.68 -1.33 9.68
C ASP A 121 9.86 -0.61 10.34
N ALA A 122 10.81 -0.08 9.55
CA ALA A 122 11.94 0.69 10.04
C ALA A 122 11.51 2.02 10.70
N ALA A 123 10.57 2.75 10.11
CA ALA A 123 10.06 4.00 10.67
C ALA A 123 9.27 3.77 11.97
N VAL A 124 8.46 2.70 12.02
CA VAL A 124 7.72 2.27 13.22
C VAL A 124 8.68 1.95 14.37
N ALA A 125 9.75 1.20 14.09
CA ALA A 125 10.74 0.83 15.13
C ALA A 125 11.42 2.06 15.74
N VAL A 126 11.87 3.01 14.92
CA VAL A 126 12.49 4.26 15.40
C VAL A 126 11.51 5.11 16.20
N ARG A 127 10.25 5.20 15.72
CA ARG A 127 9.18 5.94 16.41
C ARG A 127 8.89 5.32 17.78
N ALA A 128 8.78 4.01 17.87
CA ALA A 128 8.55 3.29 19.13
C ALA A 128 9.69 3.51 20.13
N ASP A 129 10.94 3.44 19.70
CA ASP A 129 12.10 3.73 20.54
C ASP A 129 12.08 5.18 21.06
N LEU A 130 11.74 6.13 20.20
CA LEU A 130 11.59 7.55 20.58
C LEU A 130 10.47 7.75 21.60
N GLN A 131 9.34 7.08 21.45
CA GLN A 131 8.22 7.13 22.40
C GLN A 131 8.60 6.57 23.75
N ASN A 132 9.29 5.41 23.79
CA ASN A 132 9.77 4.79 25.02
C ASN A 132 10.76 5.70 25.77
N LYS A 133 11.72 6.29 25.08
CA LYS A 133 12.67 7.26 25.66
C LYS A 133 11.97 8.49 26.23
N ARG A 134 10.94 8.98 25.55
CA ARG A 134 10.11 10.09 26.04
C ARG A 134 9.31 9.71 27.29
N ALA A 135 8.74 8.51 27.33
CA ALA A 135 8.02 8.01 28.51
C ALA A 135 8.95 7.88 29.72
N GLU A 136 10.13 7.32 29.51
CA GLU A 136 11.16 7.22 30.55
C GLU A 136 11.57 8.62 31.09
N LEU A 137 11.84 9.55 30.19
CA LEU A 137 12.20 10.91 30.59
C LEU A 137 11.07 11.61 31.38
N ARG A 138 9.80 11.41 31.00
CA ARG A 138 8.65 11.90 31.77
C ARG A 138 8.59 11.30 33.17
N THR A 139 8.84 10.02 33.32
CA THR A 139 8.89 9.32 34.61
C THR A 139 10.02 9.88 35.49
N GLN A 140 11.21 10.08 34.92
CA GLN A 140 12.34 10.70 35.64
C GLN A 140 12.01 12.12 36.06
N MET A 141 11.38 12.93 35.21
CA MET A 141 10.94 14.28 35.55
C MET A 141 9.91 14.27 36.69
N ALA A 142 8.93 13.35 36.64
CA ALA A 142 7.93 13.23 37.71
C ALA A 142 8.60 12.91 39.05
N ALA A 143 9.60 12.01 39.07
CA ALA A 143 10.37 11.67 40.25
C ALA A 143 11.18 12.85 40.77
N VAL A 144 11.84 13.62 39.90
CA VAL A 144 12.57 14.84 40.27
C VAL A 144 11.62 15.89 40.85
N ASN A 145 10.46 16.13 40.20
CA ASN A 145 9.48 17.08 40.70
C ASN A 145 8.89 16.64 42.07
N ALA A 146 8.63 15.36 42.25
CA ALA A 146 8.19 14.83 43.55
C ALA A 146 9.24 15.05 44.64
N SER A 147 10.51 14.74 44.34
CA SER A 147 11.62 14.98 45.27
C SER A 147 11.80 16.47 45.59
N TYR A 148 11.67 17.35 44.57
CA TYR A 148 11.74 18.80 44.80
C TYR A 148 10.61 19.29 45.70
N ALA A 149 9.38 18.78 45.53
CA ALA A 149 8.23 19.17 46.34
C ALA A 149 8.38 18.80 47.85
N THR A 150 9.25 17.85 48.18
CA THR A 150 9.55 17.46 49.59
C THR A 150 10.61 18.33 50.25
N LEU A 151 11.29 19.21 49.51
CA LEU A 151 12.34 20.08 50.07
C LEU A 151 11.73 21.28 50.83
N PRO A 152 12.41 21.79 51.90
CA PRO A 152 12.02 23.02 52.54
C PRO A 152 12.03 24.20 51.59
N PRO A 153 11.15 25.21 51.77
CA PRO A 153 11.05 26.37 50.85
C PRO A 153 12.35 27.11 50.60
N ALA A 154 13.20 27.21 51.61
CA ALA A 154 14.51 27.84 51.49
C ALA A 154 15.48 27.10 50.56
N GLN A 155 15.36 25.80 50.48
CA GLN A 155 16.16 24.96 49.56
C GLN A 155 15.56 24.96 48.16
N GLN A 156 14.24 25.04 48.02
CA GLN A 156 13.55 25.17 46.75
C GLN A 156 13.94 26.44 46.03
N ALA A 157 14.06 27.54 46.73
CA ALA A 157 14.38 28.89 46.14
C ALA A 157 15.77 28.95 45.48
N GLY A 158 16.72 28.04 45.88
CA GLY A 158 18.06 27.96 45.29
C GLY A 158 18.21 27.00 44.12
N LEU A 159 17.15 26.25 43.81
CA LEU A 159 17.17 25.24 42.73
C LEU A 159 16.36 25.68 41.53
N ILE A 160 17.02 25.86 40.38
CA ILE A 160 16.36 26.14 39.12
C ILE A 160 15.98 24.78 38.48
N LEU A 161 14.69 24.44 38.48
CA LEU A 161 14.21 23.26 37.76
C LEU A 161 14.27 23.52 36.25
N PRO A 162 14.90 22.66 35.46
CA PRO A 162 15.01 22.85 34.00
C PRO A 162 13.72 22.44 33.26
N THR A 163 12.53 22.76 33.83
CA THR A 163 11.22 22.34 33.30
C THR A 163 10.97 22.83 31.87
N ALA A 164 11.29 24.08 31.55
CA ALA A 164 11.10 24.63 30.22
C ALA A 164 12.02 23.98 29.17
N ALA A 165 13.28 23.73 29.53
CA ALA A 165 14.24 23.09 28.62
C ALA A 165 13.89 21.64 28.32
N VAL A 166 13.35 20.91 29.32
CA VAL A 166 12.96 19.51 29.14
C VAL A 166 11.64 19.40 28.38
N THR A 167 10.69 20.31 28.61
CA THR A 167 9.45 20.37 27.81
C THR A 167 9.75 20.68 26.36
N ALA A 168 10.67 21.60 26.08
CA ALA A 168 11.15 21.89 24.73
C ALA A 168 11.88 20.67 24.08
N ALA A 169 12.68 19.94 24.87
CA ALA A 169 13.39 18.73 24.40
C ALA A 169 12.45 17.56 24.08
N LEU A 170 11.25 17.51 24.68
CA LEU A 170 10.24 16.51 24.34
C LEU A 170 9.64 16.75 22.94
N GLY A 171 9.66 17.97 22.41
CA GLY A 171 9.20 18.32 21.09
C GLY A 171 7.76 17.85 20.75
N PRO A 172 7.27 18.08 19.54
CA PRO A 172 6.01 17.51 19.09
C PRO A 172 6.06 15.97 19.01
N ILE A 173 4.89 15.34 19.09
CA ILE A 173 4.77 13.88 18.89
C ILE A 173 5.21 13.58 17.45
N ALA A 174 6.06 12.59 17.29
CA ALA A 174 6.52 12.15 15.98
C ALA A 174 5.34 11.71 15.10
N PRO A 175 5.31 12.08 13.81
CA PRO A 175 4.24 11.70 12.92
C PRO A 175 4.08 10.19 12.82
N ILE A 176 2.83 9.74 12.62
CA ILE A 176 2.52 8.33 12.40
C ILE A 176 2.94 7.98 10.96
N PRO A 177 3.78 6.94 10.75
CA PRO A 177 4.13 6.49 9.42
C PRO A 177 2.90 6.05 8.63
N THR A 178 2.83 6.42 7.36
CA THR A 178 1.74 6.03 6.46
C THR A 178 2.30 5.44 5.17
N VAL A 179 1.58 4.50 4.57
CA VAL A 179 1.92 3.87 3.27
C VAL A 179 0.67 3.72 2.41
N GLY A 180 0.79 3.83 1.09
CA GLY A 180 -0.33 3.69 0.16
C GLY A 180 -1.33 4.86 0.20
N MET A 181 -0.95 6.02 0.75
CA MET A 181 -1.89 7.15 0.91
C MET A 181 -2.10 7.94 -0.38
N GLY A 182 -1.23 7.77 -1.39
CA GLY A 182 -1.32 8.49 -2.66
C GLY A 182 -2.58 8.17 -3.46
N GLY A 183 -3.09 6.95 -3.34
CA GLY A 183 -4.24 6.44 -4.09
C GLY A 183 -5.54 6.30 -3.30
N VAL A 184 -5.60 6.72 -2.03
CA VAL A 184 -6.82 6.58 -1.23
C VAL A 184 -7.87 7.63 -1.61
N VAL A 185 -9.15 7.25 -1.51
CA VAL A 185 -10.29 8.15 -1.73
C VAL A 185 -10.34 9.28 -0.68
N PRO A 186 -10.99 10.41 -0.97
CA PRO A 186 -11.01 11.56 -0.04
C PRO A 186 -11.50 11.22 1.37
N ASN A 187 -12.55 10.39 1.50
CA ASN A 187 -13.07 9.98 2.81
C ASN A 187 -12.04 9.20 3.63
N ALA A 188 -11.30 8.28 2.99
CA ALA A 188 -10.22 7.54 3.66
C ALA A 188 -9.09 8.47 4.11
N ARG A 189 -8.72 9.47 3.32
CA ARG A 189 -7.71 10.45 3.70
C ARG A 189 -8.12 11.28 4.92
N VAL A 190 -9.35 11.82 4.92
CA VAL A 190 -9.89 12.57 6.06
C VAL A 190 -9.96 11.70 7.32
N LEU A 191 -10.32 10.44 7.17
CA LEU A 191 -10.33 9.48 8.28
C LEU A 191 -8.90 9.22 8.81
N ALA A 192 -7.91 9.03 7.93
CA ALA A 192 -6.52 8.83 8.35
C ALA A 192 -5.99 10.04 9.13
N ASP A 193 -6.27 11.27 8.66
CA ASP A 193 -5.88 12.50 9.36
C ASP A 193 -6.53 12.59 10.75
N TYR A 194 -7.81 12.22 10.86
CA TYR A 194 -8.52 12.16 12.13
C TYR A 194 -7.87 11.16 13.10
N ILE A 195 -7.56 9.96 12.64
CA ILE A 195 -6.91 8.92 13.46
C ILE A 195 -5.52 9.37 13.92
N MET A 196 -4.73 9.98 13.04
CA MET A 196 -3.39 10.49 13.38
C MET A 196 -3.43 11.57 14.46
N LEU A 197 -4.45 12.42 14.47
CA LEU A 197 -4.63 13.47 15.47
C LEU A 197 -5.17 12.94 16.80
N THR A 198 -6.09 11.97 16.74
CA THR A 198 -6.83 11.50 17.92
C THR A 198 -6.11 10.40 18.67
N TYR A 199 -5.41 9.51 17.94
CA TYR A 199 -4.81 8.29 18.47
C TYR A 199 -3.29 8.22 18.26
N PRO A 200 -2.49 8.99 19.03
CA PRO A 200 -1.03 9.02 18.86
C PRO A 200 -0.34 7.67 19.14
N GLY A 201 -1.04 6.71 19.75
CA GLY A 201 -0.57 5.35 19.98
C GLY A 201 -0.58 4.45 18.74
N VAL A 202 -1.26 4.83 17.67
CA VAL A 202 -1.25 4.10 16.39
C VAL A 202 0.17 3.99 15.86
N GLN A 203 0.56 2.80 15.43
CA GLN A 203 1.92 2.53 14.94
C GLN A 203 2.14 3.02 13.52
N SER A 204 1.21 2.69 12.62
CA SER A 204 1.20 3.14 11.22
C SER A 204 -0.21 3.03 10.63
N ILE A 205 -0.43 3.66 9.46
CA ILE A 205 -1.67 3.53 8.68
C ILE A 205 -1.31 3.08 7.27
N GLY A 206 -1.92 1.97 6.83
CA GLY A 206 -1.83 1.44 5.48
C GLY A 206 -3.06 1.79 4.64
N GLY A 207 -2.88 2.19 3.38
CA GLY A 207 -3.94 2.47 2.40
C GLY A 207 -3.91 1.51 1.22
N VAL A 208 -3.68 2.04 0.01
CA VAL A 208 -3.65 1.26 -1.23
C VAL A 208 -2.53 0.22 -1.21
N ARG A 209 -2.88 -1.02 -1.51
CA ARG A 209 -1.96 -2.13 -1.73
C ARG A 209 -2.61 -3.17 -2.64
N SER A 210 -1.81 -4.11 -3.17
CA SER A 210 -2.35 -5.30 -3.82
C SER A 210 -3.04 -6.19 -2.80
N ASP A 211 -4.30 -6.54 -3.06
CA ASP A 211 -5.12 -7.36 -2.19
C ASP A 211 -6.09 -8.17 -3.05
N PRO A 212 -6.47 -9.43 -2.66
CA PRO A 212 -7.52 -10.20 -3.34
C PRO A 212 -8.89 -9.53 -3.32
N LEU A 213 -9.19 -8.74 -2.28
CA LEU A 213 -10.42 -7.95 -2.15
C LEU A 213 -10.22 -6.56 -2.74
N PRO A 214 -11.27 -5.94 -3.30
CA PRO A 214 -11.15 -4.67 -4.02
C PRO A 214 -10.91 -3.44 -3.13
N ASP A 215 -11.13 -3.53 -1.82
CA ASP A 215 -11.17 -2.38 -0.94
C ASP A 215 -9.84 -1.62 -0.87
N HIS A 216 -8.73 -2.32 -0.65
CA HIS A 216 -7.39 -1.73 -0.68
C HIS A 216 -6.94 -1.30 -2.07
N PRO A 217 -7.06 -2.15 -3.12
CA PRO A 217 -6.68 -1.75 -4.48
C PRO A 217 -7.43 -0.53 -4.99
N SER A 218 -8.69 -0.35 -4.60
CA SER A 218 -9.52 0.78 -5.00
C SER A 218 -9.35 2.04 -4.14
N GLY A 219 -8.53 1.99 -3.09
CA GLY A 219 -8.27 3.11 -2.18
C GLY A 219 -9.38 3.39 -1.17
N HIS A 220 -10.35 2.48 -1.00
CA HIS A 220 -11.47 2.66 -0.07
C HIS A 220 -11.16 2.12 1.34
N ALA A 221 -10.07 1.41 1.54
CA ALA A 221 -9.74 0.82 2.83
C ALA A 221 -8.47 1.40 3.47
N LEU A 222 -8.48 1.42 4.80
CA LEU A 222 -7.33 1.72 5.64
C LEU A 222 -7.14 0.59 6.65
N ASP A 223 -5.86 0.24 6.92
CA ASP A 223 -5.45 -0.58 8.04
C ASP A 223 -4.77 0.30 9.09
N ILE A 224 -5.38 0.42 10.26
CA ILE A 224 -4.89 1.21 11.38
C ILE A 224 -4.14 0.27 12.32
N MET A 225 -2.81 0.26 12.22
CA MET A 225 -1.95 -0.68 12.94
C MET A 225 -1.82 -0.29 14.41
N ILE A 226 -2.23 -1.18 15.31
CA ILE A 226 -2.16 -0.99 16.77
C ILE A 226 -1.13 -1.91 17.44
N GLY A 227 -0.55 -2.86 16.69
CA GLY A 227 0.34 -3.88 17.22
C GLY A 227 -0.36 -4.77 18.24
N SER A 228 0.17 -4.87 19.45
CA SER A 228 -0.41 -5.68 20.53
C SER A 228 -1.33 -4.89 21.48
N ASP A 229 -1.58 -3.59 21.23
CA ASP A 229 -2.43 -2.77 22.10
C ASP A 229 -3.91 -2.97 21.79
N MET A 230 -4.47 -4.07 22.32
CA MET A 230 -5.88 -4.42 22.11
C MET A 230 -6.84 -3.36 22.65
N GLY A 231 -6.46 -2.64 23.71
CA GLY A 231 -7.28 -1.56 24.27
C GLY A 231 -7.37 -0.35 23.34
N LEU A 232 -6.29 -0.02 22.67
CA LEU A 232 -6.27 1.01 21.63
C LEU A 232 -7.15 0.60 20.45
N GLY A 233 -7.06 -0.66 20.01
CA GLY A 233 -7.91 -1.19 18.95
C GLY A 233 -9.41 -1.14 19.29
N ASP A 234 -9.77 -1.52 20.52
CA ASP A 234 -11.17 -1.40 21.01
C ASP A 234 -11.66 0.04 20.99
N ALA A 235 -10.85 0.98 21.46
CA ALA A 235 -11.20 2.40 21.48
C ALA A 235 -11.38 2.97 20.06
N ILE A 236 -10.48 2.64 19.15
CA ILE A 236 -10.56 3.08 17.74
C ILE A 236 -11.80 2.49 17.08
N HIS A 237 -12.04 1.18 17.21
CA HIS A 237 -13.18 0.51 16.61
C HIS A 237 -14.50 1.11 17.08
N ALA A 238 -14.69 1.28 18.39
CA ALA A 238 -15.88 1.87 18.96
C ALA A 238 -16.11 3.32 18.49
N ASP A 239 -15.06 4.12 18.38
CA ASP A 239 -15.14 5.49 17.87
C ASP A 239 -15.53 5.51 16.39
N LEU A 240 -14.93 4.65 15.57
CA LEU A 240 -15.25 4.54 14.14
C LEU A 240 -16.71 4.13 13.90
N GLU A 241 -17.24 3.22 14.70
CA GLU A 241 -18.66 2.85 14.64
C GLU A 241 -19.56 4.05 14.96
N ASN A 242 -19.23 4.81 16.01
CA ASN A 242 -19.99 6.01 16.40
C ASN A 242 -19.93 7.12 15.35
N GLN A 243 -18.84 7.19 14.56
CA GLN A 243 -18.63 8.22 13.56
C GLN A 243 -18.83 7.72 12.12
N ALA A 244 -19.44 6.54 11.92
CA ALA A 244 -19.58 5.91 10.62
C ALA A 244 -20.21 6.84 9.57
N ALA A 245 -21.28 7.57 9.94
CA ALA A 245 -21.92 8.52 9.03
C ALA A 245 -21.02 9.69 8.64
N ARG A 246 -20.15 10.16 9.55
CA ARG A 246 -19.25 11.30 9.32
C ARG A 246 -18.21 11.01 8.26
N PHE A 247 -17.64 9.82 8.29
CA PHE A 247 -16.55 9.42 7.41
C PHE A 247 -17.00 8.54 6.24
N GLY A 248 -18.31 8.24 6.16
CA GLY A 248 -18.85 7.35 5.13
C GLY A 248 -18.37 5.90 5.29
N ILE A 249 -18.20 5.44 6.53
CA ILE A 249 -17.71 4.08 6.81
C ILE A 249 -18.80 3.08 6.40
N LYS A 250 -18.41 2.10 5.59
CA LYS A 250 -19.26 0.99 5.17
C LYS A 250 -19.22 -0.15 6.19
N TYR A 251 -18.04 -0.50 6.64
CA TYR A 251 -17.81 -1.50 7.67
C TYR A 251 -16.41 -1.38 8.27
N THR A 252 -16.22 -2.00 9.41
CA THR A 252 -14.94 -2.17 10.10
C THR A 252 -14.72 -3.64 10.41
N MET A 253 -13.45 -4.07 10.48
CA MET A 253 -13.07 -5.40 10.95
C MET A 253 -12.06 -5.25 12.09
N TRP A 254 -12.44 -5.80 13.26
CA TRP A 254 -11.62 -5.80 14.46
C TRP A 254 -11.91 -7.07 15.28
N ARG A 255 -10.88 -7.69 15.86
CA ARG A 255 -10.95 -8.96 16.60
C ARG A 255 -11.56 -10.13 15.80
N VAL A 256 -11.41 -10.12 14.49
CA VAL A 256 -11.74 -11.24 13.60
C VAL A 256 -10.46 -11.83 13.02
N ALA A 257 -10.56 -12.99 12.38
CA ALA A 257 -9.39 -13.64 11.78
C ALA A 257 -8.58 -12.66 10.92
N HIS A 258 -7.27 -12.64 11.10
CA HIS A 258 -6.32 -11.72 10.47
C HIS A 258 -6.43 -10.23 10.84
N HIS A 259 -7.26 -9.85 11.84
CA HIS A 259 -7.47 -8.46 12.28
C HIS A 259 -7.37 -8.35 13.81
N PHE A 260 -6.25 -8.86 14.39
CA PHE A 260 -5.93 -8.76 15.80
C PHE A 260 -4.82 -7.74 16.10
N ASP A 261 -4.11 -7.29 15.10
CA ASP A 261 -3.00 -6.33 15.18
C ASP A 261 -3.32 -4.98 14.53
N HIS A 262 -4.48 -4.88 13.88
CA HIS A 262 -4.96 -3.66 13.24
C HIS A 262 -6.49 -3.60 13.19
N VAL A 263 -7.01 -2.38 13.11
CA VAL A 263 -8.42 -2.11 12.79
C VAL A 263 -8.49 -1.80 11.30
N HIS A 264 -9.17 -2.69 10.54
CA HIS A 264 -9.49 -2.45 9.14
C HIS A 264 -10.77 -1.63 9.02
N VAL A 265 -10.80 -0.64 8.14
CA VAL A 265 -11.98 0.20 7.89
C VAL A 265 -12.13 0.47 6.40
N THR A 266 -13.35 0.23 5.89
CA THR A 266 -13.73 0.52 4.49
C THR A 266 -14.72 1.68 4.45
N VAL A 267 -14.44 2.67 3.60
CA VAL A 267 -15.27 3.87 3.40
C VAL A 267 -15.92 3.89 2.01
N SER A 268 -16.90 4.79 1.83
CA SER A 268 -17.59 5.02 0.56
C SER A 268 -16.80 5.90 -0.40
#